data_91cf3b69f0832afeee66a331a5c32a87
#
_entry.id   91cf3b69f0832afeee66a331a5c32a87
#
_cell.length_a   1.000
_cell.length_b   1.000
_cell.length_c   1.000
_cell.angle_alpha   90.00
_cell.angle_beta   90.00
_cell.angle_gamma   90.00
#
_symmetry.space_group_name_H-M   'P 1'
#
loop_
_entity.id
_entity.type
_entity.pdbx_description
1 polymer ?
#
loop_
_entity_poly.entity_id
_entity_poly.type
_entity_poly.pdbx_seq_one_letter_code
_entity_poly.pdbx_strand_id
1 'polypeptide(L)'
;MNPQVLNITEAEYRSLPHLNASKFKAFFKSPYHFSKQESPEETEEMRIGTAVHALLLEPNTFAGKFAYAPVGLDRRKTEDKQKYAEFVAASSGKVVLKGESREIVDGCVNAISCHPTAVKIMRKCDTEQVVVADLVEGVTCKGKLDLMCVPCAVLADIKTTSRSADHKAFTYEVEDRLYWLQAGFYALLAEAMYQKEFKFSFIVVEKEPPFGVAVHAFSPELMKQCKDKVRLLLTEYSHCQAHNAWRGINDSVISSLRI
;
A
#
# COMPACT_ATOMS: atom_id res chain seq x y z
N MET A 1 -12.59 13.29 15.90
CA MET A 1 -13.69 12.50 15.24
C MET A 1 -13.79 11.14 15.90
N ASN A 2 -14.99 10.61 16.10
CA ASN A 2 -15.12 9.23 16.58
C ASN A 2 -14.60 8.27 15.49
N PRO A 3 -13.85 7.23 15.87
CA PRO A 3 -13.36 6.23 14.91
C PRO A 3 -14.49 5.56 14.16
N GLN A 4 -14.31 5.29 12.87
CA GLN A 4 -15.33 4.71 11.99
C GLN A 4 -14.73 3.70 11.02
N VAL A 5 -15.48 2.63 10.73
CA VAL A 5 -15.27 1.76 9.58
C VAL A 5 -16.26 2.18 8.50
N LEU A 6 -15.76 2.47 7.29
CA LEU A 6 -16.56 2.96 6.18
C LEU A 6 -16.67 1.89 5.09
N ASN A 7 -17.88 1.66 4.61
CA ASN A 7 -18.11 0.85 3.41
C ASN A 7 -18.32 1.78 2.21
N ILE A 8 -17.23 2.15 1.56
CA ILE A 8 -17.20 3.14 0.48
C ILE A 8 -16.37 2.63 -0.68
N THR A 9 -16.63 3.18 -1.86
CA THR A 9 -15.87 2.88 -3.08
C THR A 9 -14.45 3.44 -3.03
N GLU A 10 -13.56 2.94 -3.88
CA GLU A 10 -12.20 3.47 -4.03
C GLU A 10 -12.19 4.97 -4.39
N ALA A 11 -13.12 5.43 -5.23
CA ALA A 11 -13.25 6.84 -5.61
C ALA A 11 -13.62 7.71 -4.40
N GLU A 12 -14.59 7.27 -3.59
CA GLU A 12 -14.97 7.93 -2.35
C GLU A 12 -13.83 7.93 -1.33
N TYR A 13 -13.12 6.78 -1.17
CA TYR A 13 -11.94 6.73 -0.30
C TYR A 13 -10.88 7.74 -0.73
N ARG A 14 -10.58 7.85 -2.02
CA ARG A 14 -9.59 8.81 -2.53
C ARG A 14 -10.03 10.26 -2.29
N SER A 15 -11.32 10.57 -2.38
CA SER A 15 -11.87 11.91 -2.18
C SER A 15 -11.85 12.40 -0.73
N LEU A 16 -11.76 11.49 0.26
CA LEU A 16 -11.67 11.88 1.67
C LEU A 16 -10.41 12.75 1.91
N PRO A 17 -10.54 13.92 2.56
CA PRO A 17 -9.42 14.85 2.74
C PRO A 17 -8.41 14.43 3.82
N HIS A 18 -8.60 13.24 4.42
CA HIS A 18 -7.84 12.76 5.56
C HIS A 18 -6.44 12.28 5.18
N LEU A 19 -5.50 12.35 6.12
CA LEU A 19 -4.13 11.89 5.96
C LEU A 19 -4.09 10.36 5.85
N ASN A 20 -3.34 9.83 4.88
CA ASN A 20 -3.08 8.40 4.74
C ASN A 20 -1.59 8.08 4.80
N ALA A 21 -1.26 6.80 5.04
CA ALA A 21 0.12 6.35 5.15
C ALA A 21 0.98 6.70 3.92
N SER A 22 0.44 6.58 2.70
CA SER A 22 1.19 6.86 1.46
C SER A 22 1.60 8.32 1.34
N LYS A 23 0.69 9.26 1.62
CA LYS A 23 1.01 10.70 1.68
C LYS A 23 1.96 11.00 2.83
N PHE A 24 1.78 10.33 3.97
CA PHE A 24 2.58 10.58 5.17
C PHE A 24 4.05 10.15 5.02
N LYS A 25 4.36 9.20 4.13
CA LYS A 25 5.75 8.85 3.78
C LYS A 25 6.56 10.05 3.27
N ALA A 26 5.94 10.97 2.53
CA ALA A 26 6.62 12.19 2.09
C ALA A 26 6.94 13.13 3.25
N PHE A 27 6.09 13.19 4.28
CA PHE A 27 6.35 13.95 5.50
C PHE A 27 7.56 13.41 6.26
N PHE A 28 7.74 12.09 6.32
CA PHE A 28 8.93 11.48 6.92
C PHE A 28 10.23 11.93 6.23
N LYS A 29 10.21 12.16 4.92
CA LYS A 29 11.35 12.71 4.19
C LYS A 29 11.66 14.15 4.62
N SER A 30 10.71 15.02 4.61
CA SER A 30 10.66 16.31 5.31
C SER A 30 9.26 16.92 5.20
N PRO A 31 8.84 17.81 6.12
CA PRO A 31 7.61 18.59 5.99
C PRO A 31 7.50 19.32 4.65
N TYR A 32 8.60 19.89 4.14
CA TYR A 32 8.62 20.58 2.85
C TYR A 32 8.28 19.64 1.67
N HIS A 33 8.84 18.42 1.63
CA HIS A 33 8.50 17.44 0.60
C HIS A 33 7.02 17.07 0.62
N PHE A 34 6.44 16.95 1.81
CA PHE A 34 5.00 16.72 1.96
C PHE A 34 4.18 17.88 1.37
N SER A 35 4.56 19.15 1.66
CA SER A 35 3.84 20.34 1.18
C SER A 35 3.89 20.53 -0.34
N LYS A 36 4.88 19.91 -1.00
CA LYS A 36 5.09 19.97 -2.45
C LYS A 36 4.80 18.67 -3.17
N GLN A 37 4.22 17.69 -2.45
CA GLN A 37 3.96 16.38 -3.04
C GLN A 37 2.91 16.47 -4.14
N GLU A 38 3.31 16.05 -5.33
CA GLU A 38 2.40 15.73 -6.43
C GLU A 38 2.09 14.23 -6.42
N SER A 39 0.96 13.86 -7.01
CA SER A 39 0.65 12.45 -7.20
C SER A 39 1.65 11.84 -8.19
N PRO A 40 2.42 10.82 -7.82
CA PRO A 40 3.35 10.20 -8.75
C PRO A 40 2.59 9.57 -9.92
N GLU A 41 3.22 9.58 -11.11
CA GLU A 41 2.73 8.77 -12.22
C GLU A 41 2.75 7.28 -11.85
N GLU A 42 1.68 6.59 -12.20
CA GLU A 42 1.53 5.19 -11.88
C GLU A 42 2.39 4.33 -12.82
N THR A 43 3.39 3.66 -12.27
CA THR A 43 4.27 2.74 -13.02
C THR A 43 3.59 1.39 -13.29
N GLU A 44 4.12 0.62 -14.25
CA GLU A 44 3.62 -0.74 -14.51
C GLU A 44 3.77 -1.65 -13.27
N GLU A 45 4.88 -1.51 -12.53
CA GLU A 45 5.11 -2.25 -11.28
C GLU A 45 4.04 -1.94 -10.23
N MET A 46 3.61 -0.70 -10.13
CA MET A 46 2.52 -0.29 -9.23
C MET A 46 1.19 -0.89 -9.69
N ARG A 47 0.90 -0.88 -11.01
CA ARG A 47 -0.30 -1.50 -11.58
C ARG A 47 -0.34 -3.01 -11.34
N ILE A 48 0.79 -3.71 -11.52
CA ILE A 48 0.91 -5.15 -11.20
C ILE A 48 0.57 -5.37 -9.72
N GLY A 49 1.17 -4.60 -8.81
CA GLY A 49 0.86 -4.70 -7.38
C GLY A 49 -0.63 -4.50 -7.10
N THR A 50 -1.22 -3.43 -7.64
CA THR A 50 -2.65 -3.15 -7.48
C THR A 50 -3.54 -4.26 -8.06
N ALA A 51 -3.14 -4.85 -9.20
CA ALA A 51 -3.87 -5.96 -9.81
C ALA A 51 -3.80 -7.24 -8.96
N VAL A 52 -2.62 -7.57 -8.38
CA VAL A 52 -2.46 -8.70 -7.45
C VAL A 52 -3.36 -8.53 -6.22
N HIS A 53 -3.38 -7.33 -5.61
CA HIS A 53 -4.28 -7.01 -4.49
C HIS A 53 -5.73 -7.20 -4.88
N ALA A 54 -6.17 -6.60 -5.99
CA ALA A 54 -7.56 -6.68 -6.44
C ALA A 54 -8.00 -8.12 -6.72
N LEU A 55 -7.13 -8.94 -7.34
CA LEU A 55 -7.48 -10.32 -7.66
C LEU A 55 -7.52 -11.23 -6.42
N LEU A 56 -6.72 -10.94 -5.39
CA LEU A 56 -6.70 -11.67 -4.12
C LEU A 56 -7.82 -11.23 -3.16
N LEU A 57 -8.08 -9.92 -3.08
CA LEU A 57 -8.93 -9.33 -2.02
C LEU A 57 -10.34 -8.98 -2.51
N GLU A 58 -10.48 -8.66 -3.80
CA GLU A 58 -11.75 -8.25 -4.42
C GLU A 58 -11.95 -8.92 -5.80
N PRO A 59 -11.85 -10.26 -5.95
CA PRO A 59 -11.81 -10.94 -7.25
C PRO A 59 -13.03 -10.64 -8.14
N ASN A 60 -14.19 -10.45 -7.54
CA ASN A 60 -15.44 -10.15 -8.26
C ASN A 60 -15.44 -8.78 -8.95
N THR A 61 -14.59 -7.84 -8.52
CA THR A 61 -14.50 -6.50 -9.11
C THR A 61 -13.38 -6.38 -10.14
N PHE A 62 -12.47 -7.36 -10.20
CA PHE A 62 -11.25 -7.31 -11.01
C PHE A 62 -11.53 -7.02 -12.48
N ALA A 63 -12.41 -7.79 -13.12
CA ALA A 63 -12.72 -7.63 -14.53
C ALA A 63 -13.35 -6.26 -14.88
N GLY A 64 -13.99 -5.61 -13.92
CA GLY A 64 -14.50 -4.25 -14.07
C GLY A 64 -13.43 -3.17 -13.94
N LYS A 65 -12.38 -3.45 -13.16
CA LYS A 65 -11.32 -2.47 -12.81
C LYS A 65 -10.08 -2.58 -13.70
N PHE A 66 -9.78 -3.75 -14.28
CA PHE A 66 -8.52 -4.03 -14.97
C PHE A 66 -8.76 -4.62 -16.36
N ALA A 67 -7.81 -4.37 -17.27
CA ALA A 67 -7.71 -5.00 -18.56
C ALA A 67 -6.25 -5.23 -18.94
N TYR A 68 -5.95 -6.32 -19.65
CA TYR A 68 -4.63 -6.61 -20.19
C TYR A 68 -4.56 -6.25 -21.66
N ALA A 69 -3.56 -5.46 -22.04
CA ALA A 69 -3.34 -5.12 -23.43
C ALA A 69 -3.05 -6.38 -24.26
N PRO A 70 -3.53 -6.45 -25.52
CA PRO A 70 -3.23 -7.58 -26.40
C PRO A 70 -1.72 -7.73 -26.61
N VAL A 71 -1.22 -8.97 -26.52
CA VAL A 71 0.18 -9.33 -26.78
C VAL A 71 0.43 -9.54 -28.27
N GLY A 72 1.63 -9.24 -28.74
CA GLY A 72 2.07 -9.54 -30.11
C GLY A 72 1.57 -8.58 -31.18
N LEU A 73 0.92 -7.47 -30.83
CA LEU A 73 0.52 -6.45 -31.80
C LEU A 73 1.72 -5.61 -32.28
N ASP A 74 1.95 -5.56 -33.60
CA ASP A 74 2.90 -4.62 -34.20
C ASP A 74 2.19 -3.30 -34.54
N ARG A 75 2.32 -2.31 -33.67
CA ARG A 75 1.70 -0.98 -33.84
C ARG A 75 2.13 -0.22 -35.09
N ARG A 76 3.05 -0.75 -35.91
CA ARG A 76 3.39 -0.20 -37.24
C ARG A 76 2.39 -0.63 -38.28
N LYS A 77 1.70 -1.77 -38.12
CA LYS A 77 0.69 -2.30 -39.02
C LYS A 77 -0.67 -1.67 -38.75
N THR A 78 -1.39 -1.33 -39.83
CA THR A 78 -2.70 -0.66 -39.76
C THR A 78 -3.75 -1.51 -39.01
N GLU A 79 -3.80 -2.82 -39.29
CA GLU A 79 -4.73 -3.75 -38.64
C GLU A 79 -4.49 -3.85 -37.12
N ASP A 80 -3.23 -3.91 -36.71
CA ASP A 80 -2.88 -4.00 -35.27
C ASP A 80 -3.12 -2.67 -34.55
N LYS A 81 -2.96 -1.53 -35.23
CA LYS A 81 -3.39 -0.23 -34.69
C LYS A 81 -4.89 -0.19 -34.44
N GLN A 82 -5.69 -0.71 -35.37
CA GLN A 82 -7.14 -0.73 -35.23
C GLN A 82 -7.56 -1.65 -34.10
N LYS A 83 -7.02 -2.87 -34.00
CA LYS A 83 -7.26 -3.80 -32.89
C LYS A 83 -6.91 -3.18 -31.54
N TYR A 84 -5.79 -2.46 -31.47
CA TYR A 84 -5.39 -1.76 -30.25
C TYR A 84 -6.34 -0.63 -29.90
N ALA A 85 -6.80 0.15 -30.88
CA ALA A 85 -7.78 1.22 -30.67
C ALA A 85 -9.13 0.68 -30.16
N GLU A 86 -9.60 -0.42 -30.73
CA GLU A 86 -10.81 -1.13 -30.29
C GLU A 86 -10.66 -1.61 -28.83
N PHE A 87 -9.50 -2.20 -28.51
CA PHE A 87 -9.18 -2.60 -27.12
C PHE A 87 -9.21 -1.40 -26.16
N VAL A 88 -8.59 -0.27 -26.51
CA VAL A 88 -8.56 0.93 -25.67
C VAL A 88 -9.98 1.45 -25.44
N ALA A 89 -10.81 1.48 -26.48
CA ALA A 89 -12.22 1.89 -26.38
C ALA A 89 -13.01 0.96 -25.43
N ALA A 90 -12.82 -0.35 -25.57
CA ALA A 90 -13.47 -1.36 -24.71
C ALA A 90 -12.94 -1.35 -23.26
N SER A 91 -11.76 -0.82 -23.04
CA SER A 91 -11.10 -0.73 -21.73
C SER A 91 -11.26 0.63 -21.05
N SER A 92 -12.16 1.49 -21.58
CA SER A 92 -12.39 2.82 -21.01
C SER A 92 -12.77 2.72 -19.53
N GLY A 93 -12.12 3.55 -18.70
CA GLY A 93 -12.30 3.56 -17.25
C GLY A 93 -11.59 2.43 -16.48
N LYS A 94 -10.84 1.55 -17.16
CA LYS A 94 -10.06 0.49 -16.52
C LYS A 94 -8.58 0.85 -16.43
N VAL A 95 -7.90 0.28 -15.45
CA VAL A 95 -6.43 0.26 -15.38
C VAL A 95 -5.93 -0.74 -16.41
N VAL A 96 -5.19 -0.26 -17.40
CA VAL A 96 -4.62 -1.11 -18.45
C VAL A 96 -3.21 -1.54 -18.05
N LEU A 97 -3.00 -2.85 -17.95
CA LEU A 97 -1.69 -3.49 -17.79
C LEU A 97 -1.15 -3.94 -19.16
N LYS A 98 0.17 -4.11 -19.25
CA LYS A 98 0.77 -4.80 -20.38
C LYS A 98 0.27 -6.25 -20.46
N GLY A 99 0.17 -6.79 -21.65
CA GLY A 99 -0.31 -8.18 -21.83
C GLY A 99 0.55 -9.20 -21.09
N GLU A 100 1.86 -9.01 -21.12
CA GLU A 100 2.86 -9.86 -20.47
C GLU A 100 2.75 -9.81 -18.92
N SER A 101 2.21 -8.72 -18.37
CA SER A 101 2.01 -8.58 -16.92
C SER A 101 0.98 -9.57 -16.36
N ARG A 102 0.18 -10.19 -17.25
CA ARG A 102 -0.82 -11.19 -16.85
C ARG A 102 -0.16 -12.40 -16.18
N GLU A 103 0.89 -12.94 -16.77
CA GLU A 103 1.62 -14.10 -16.22
C GLU A 103 2.20 -13.78 -14.85
N ILE A 104 2.68 -12.55 -14.65
CA ILE A 104 3.22 -12.09 -13.37
C ILE A 104 2.11 -12.02 -12.32
N VAL A 105 0.97 -11.39 -12.66
CA VAL A 105 -0.17 -11.27 -11.72
C VAL A 105 -0.71 -12.64 -11.35
N ASP A 106 -0.96 -13.50 -12.34
CA ASP A 106 -1.49 -14.85 -12.12
C ASP A 106 -0.49 -15.70 -11.31
N GLY A 107 0.81 -15.60 -11.58
CA GLY A 107 1.88 -16.27 -10.83
C GLY A 107 1.92 -15.84 -9.36
N CYS A 108 1.89 -14.54 -9.08
CA CYS A 108 1.85 -14.02 -7.71
C CYS A 108 0.61 -14.49 -6.96
N VAL A 109 -0.56 -14.39 -7.59
CA VAL A 109 -1.84 -14.80 -6.98
C VAL A 109 -1.86 -16.29 -6.67
N ASN A 110 -1.42 -17.13 -7.61
CA ASN A 110 -1.33 -18.57 -7.42
C ASN A 110 -0.36 -18.93 -6.29
N ALA A 111 0.82 -18.30 -6.25
CA ALA A 111 1.82 -18.55 -5.22
C ALA A 111 1.30 -18.21 -3.82
N ILE A 112 0.67 -17.03 -3.63
CA ILE A 112 0.06 -16.65 -2.35
C ILE A 112 -1.07 -17.61 -1.99
N SER A 113 -1.93 -17.98 -2.95
CA SER A 113 -3.08 -18.87 -2.74
C SER A 113 -2.67 -20.31 -2.40
N CYS A 114 -1.44 -20.70 -2.70
CA CYS A 114 -0.86 -22.00 -2.33
C CYS A 114 -0.03 -21.94 -1.05
N HIS A 115 0.30 -20.74 -0.52
CA HIS A 115 1.15 -20.60 0.65
C HIS A 115 0.35 -20.83 1.96
N PRO A 116 0.66 -21.88 2.77
CA PRO A 116 -0.22 -22.29 3.88
C PRO A 116 -0.49 -21.19 4.92
N THR A 117 0.55 -20.43 5.29
CA THR A 117 0.43 -19.36 6.30
C THR A 117 -0.34 -18.18 5.74
N ALA A 118 -0.10 -17.76 4.50
CA ALA A 118 -0.83 -16.68 3.86
C ALA A 118 -2.33 -17.01 3.77
N VAL A 119 -2.68 -18.19 3.28
CA VAL A 119 -4.07 -18.65 3.19
C VAL A 119 -4.74 -18.71 4.57
N LYS A 120 -4.04 -19.17 5.61
CA LYS A 120 -4.57 -19.20 6.98
C LYS A 120 -4.89 -17.81 7.51
N ILE A 121 -4.07 -16.80 7.18
CA ILE A 121 -4.32 -15.39 7.54
C ILE A 121 -5.51 -14.88 6.75
N MET A 122 -5.48 -14.97 5.42
CA MET A 122 -6.51 -14.43 4.53
C MET A 122 -7.91 -14.95 4.86
N ARG A 123 -8.06 -16.26 5.13
CA ARG A 123 -9.36 -16.87 5.47
C ARG A 123 -9.99 -16.35 6.75
N LYS A 124 -9.24 -15.71 7.64
CA LYS A 124 -9.71 -15.20 8.93
C LYS A 124 -9.99 -13.69 8.91
N CYS A 125 -9.56 -13.01 7.88
CA CYS A 125 -9.59 -11.56 7.80
C CYS A 125 -10.71 -11.09 6.88
N ASP A 126 -11.32 -9.96 7.27
CA ASP A 126 -12.07 -9.12 6.35
C ASP A 126 -11.07 -8.37 5.46
N THR A 127 -11.44 -8.14 4.19
CA THR A 127 -10.56 -7.51 3.20
C THR A 127 -10.90 -6.05 2.99
N GLU A 128 -9.89 -5.24 2.61
CA GLU A 128 -10.07 -3.86 2.12
C GLU A 128 -10.86 -2.94 3.07
N GLN A 129 -10.66 -3.10 4.38
CA GLN A 129 -11.41 -2.34 5.39
C GLN A 129 -10.95 -0.90 5.47
N VAL A 130 -11.85 0.04 5.24
CA VAL A 130 -11.56 1.48 5.37
C VAL A 130 -11.82 1.93 6.80
N VAL A 131 -10.75 2.37 7.48
CA VAL A 131 -10.81 2.91 8.84
C VAL A 131 -10.44 4.39 8.83
N VAL A 132 -11.22 5.20 9.53
CA VAL A 132 -10.98 6.63 9.73
C VAL A 132 -11.00 6.93 11.23
N ALA A 133 -9.96 7.61 11.73
CA ALA A 133 -9.87 8.00 13.13
C ALA A 133 -8.94 9.21 13.31
N ASP A 134 -9.13 9.97 14.38
CA ASP A 134 -8.13 10.92 14.84
C ASP A 134 -7.03 10.15 15.60
N LEU A 135 -5.80 10.21 15.10
CA LEU A 135 -4.66 9.54 15.74
C LEU A 135 -3.89 10.44 16.70
N VAL A 136 -3.94 11.74 16.45
CA VAL A 136 -3.51 12.82 17.36
C VAL A 136 -4.49 13.97 17.25
N GLU A 137 -4.47 14.88 18.21
CA GLU A 137 -5.37 16.04 18.21
C GLU A 137 -5.25 16.85 16.92
N GLY A 138 -6.38 17.11 16.28
CA GLY A 138 -6.47 17.88 15.04
C GLY A 138 -6.03 17.14 13.76
N VAL A 139 -5.65 15.86 13.84
CA VAL A 139 -5.23 15.08 12.66
C VAL A 139 -6.11 13.86 12.46
N THR A 140 -7.07 14.00 11.56
CA THR A 140 -7.88 12.86 11.10
C THR A 140 -7.10 12.06 10.05
N CYS A 141 -6.97 10.78 10.30
CA CYS A 141 -6.26 9.82 9.44
C CYS A 141 -7.21 8.82 8.82
N LYS A 142 -6.85 8.30 7.65
CA LYS A 142 -7.57 7.21 6.96
C LYS A 142 -6.61 6.12 6.51
N GLY A 143 -7.10 4.90 6.51
CA GLY A 143 -6.38 3.74 5.95
C GLY A 143 -7.36 2.78 5.30
N LYS A 144 -6.95 2.16 4.21
CA LYS A 144 -7.61 1.00 3.63
C LYS A 144 -6.70 -0.19 3.91
N LEU A 145 -7.16 -1.03 4.84
CA LEU A 145 -6.39 -2.14 5.39
C LEU A 145 -6.68 -3.39 4.56
N ASP A 146 -5.64 -3.98 3.95
CA ASP A 146 -5.78 -5.14 3.06
C ASP A 146 -6.49 -6.30 3.76
N LEU A 147 -6.03 -6.64 4.95
CA LEU A 147 -6.49 -7.79 5.72
C LEU A 147 -6.61 -7.42 7.21
N MET A 148 -7.80 -7.56 7.77
CA MET A 148 -8.06 -7.28 9.19
C MET A 148 -8.91 -8.38 9.83
N CYS A 149 -8.38 -9.04 10.86
CA CYS A 149 -9.11 -9.96 11.71
C CYS A 149 -9.31 -9.36 13.09
N VAL A 150 -10.48 -8.75 13.34
CA VAL A 150 -10.79 -8.13 14.64
C VAL A 150 -10.83 -9.16 15.77
N PRO A 151 -11.47 -10.34 15.66
CA PRO A 151 -11.43 -11.34 16.73
C PRO A 151 -10.02 -11.81 17.07
N CYS A 152 -9.17 -12.02 16.06
CA CYS A 152 -7.79 -12.50 16.24
C CYS A 152 -6.81 -11.39 16.62
N ALA A 153 -7.20 -10.12 16.53
CA ALA A 153 -6.34 -8.95 16.63
C ALA A 153 -5.11 -9.02 15.69
N VAL A 154 -5.37 -9.28 14.42
CA VAL A 154 -4.34 -9.43 13.38
C VAL A 154 -4.64 -8.49 12.21
N LEU A 155 -3.60 -7.80 11.78
CA LEU A 155 -3.56 -7.08 10.51
C LEU A 155 -2.53 -7.76 9.61
N ALA A 156 -2.80 -7.78 8.31
CA ALA A 156 -1.79 -8.13 7.33
C ALA A 156 -1.93 -7.26 6.09
N ASP A 157 -0.81 -7.08 5.38
CA ASP A 157 -0.75 -6.28 4.18
C ASP A 157 0.06 -7.05 3.12
N ILE A 158 -0.42 -7.06 1.89
CA ILE A 158 0.19 -7.81 0.79
C ILE A 158 1.22 -6.92 0.10
N LYS A 159 2.40 -7.46 -0.18
CA LYS A 159 3.44 -6.77 -0.93
C LYS A 159 3.97 -7.61 -2.08
N THR A 160 4.05 -7.01 -3.26
CA THR A 160 4.80 -7.58 -4.38
C THR A 160 6.20 -6.97 -4.42
N THR A 161 7.23 -7.78 -4.63
CA THR A 161 8.61 -7.30 -4.72
C THR A 161 9.30 -7.78 -5.99
N SER A 162 10.20 -6.97 -6.53
CA SER A 162 11.16 -7.37 -7.58
C SER A 162 12.49 -7.85 -6.99
N ARG A 163 12.62 -7.81 -5.66
CA ARG A 163 13.75 -8.38 -4.90
C ARG A 163 13.34 -9.74 -4.36
N SER A 164 14.24 -10.40 -3.61
CA SER A 164 13.86 -11.60 -2.89
C SER A 164 12.88 -11.31 -1.75
N ALA A 165 11.92 -12.21 -1.57
CA ALA A 165 11.00 -12.20 -0.43
C ALA A 165 11.64 -12.70 0.88
N ASP A 166 12.93 -13.08 0.88
CA ASP A 166 13.62 -13.54 2.07
C ASP A 166 13.72 -12.44 3.16
N HIS A 167 13.97 -12.87 4.39
CA HIS A 167 13.98 -11.98 5.54
C HIS A 167 14.96 -10.81 5.39
N LYS A 168 16.17 -11.05 4.88
CA LYS A 168 17.21 -10.02 4.77
C LYS A 168 16.86 -8.97 3.71
N ALA A 169 16.49 -9.41 2.52
CA ALA A 169 16.14 -8.52 1.42
C ALA A 169 14.88 -7.69 1.77
N PHE A 170 13.87 -8.34 2.35
CA PHE A 170 12.64 -7.64 2.72
C PHE A 170 12.83 -6.67 3.91
N THR A 171 13.73 -6.96 4.86
CA THR A 171 14.09 -6.01 5.93
C THR A 171 14.62 -4.68 5.35
N TYR A 172 15.50 -4.73 4.36
CA TYR A 172 15.94 -3.52 3.66
C TYR A 172 14.80 -2.81 2.94
N GLU A 173 13.87 -3.56 2.35
CA GLU A 173 12.72 -2.97 1.66
C GLU A 173 11.73 -2.30 2.63
N VAL A 174 11.57 -2.86 3.83
CA VAL A 174 10.77 -2.26 4.92
C VAL A 174 11.30 -0.87 5.29
N GLU A 175 12.62 -0.70 5.34
CA GLU A 175 13.25 0.60 5.59
C GLU A 175 13.16 1.53 4.38
N ASP A 176 13.63 1.10 3.20
CA ASP A 176 13.68 1.90 1.97
C ASP A 176 12.30 2.45 1.57
N ARG A 177 11.26 1.63 1.68
CA ARG A 177 9.89 1.97 1.26
C ARG A 177 9.02 2.45 2.39
N LEU A 178 9.59 2.61 3.58
CA LEU A 178 8.88 3.04 4.79
C LEU A 178 7.64 2.16 5.08
N TYR A 179 7.78 0.85 4.94
CA TYR A 179 6.70 -0.07 5.26
C TYR A 179 6.45 -0.16 6.78
N TRP A 180 7.48 0.06 7.59
CA TRP A 180 7.35 0.20 9.04
C TRP A 180 6.41 1.37 9.43
N LEU A 181 6.46 2.48 8.69
CA LEU A 181 5.56 3.62 8.91
C LEU A 181 4.12 3.24 8.57
N GLN A 182 3.90 2.55 7.44
CA GLN A 182 2.57 2.06 7.06
C GLN A 182 2.03 1.07 8.09
N ALA A 183 2.85 0.12 8.55
CA ALA A 183 2.46 -0.86 9.58
C ALA A 183 2.06 -0.19 10.89
N GLY A 184 2.88 0.75 11.39
CA GLY A 184 2.57 1.51 12.60
C GLY A 184 1.31 2.37 12.45
N PHE A 185 1.14 3.02 11.30
CA PHE A 185 -0.02 3.85 10.98
C PHE A 185 -1.33 3.03 10.95
N TYR A 186 -1.32 1.86 10.30
CA TYR A 186 -2.48 0.98 10.22
C TYR A 186 -2.80 0.34 11.57
N ALA A 187 -1.78 -0.05 12.34
CA ALA A 187 -1.98 -0.55 13.69
C ALA A 187 -2.65 0.52 14.58
N LEU A 188 -2.20 1.78 14.51
CA LEU A 188 -2.82 2.88 15.26
C LEU A 188 -4.28 3.12 14.86
N LEU A 189 -4.63 3.07 13.57
CA LEU A 189 -6.00 3.19 13.12
C LEU A 189 -6.90 2.07 13.68
N ALA A 190 -6.43 0.83 13.59
CA ALA A 190 -7.18 -0.32 14.12
C ALA A 190 -7.30 -0.25 15.65
N GLU A 191 -6.24 0.14 16.36
CA GLU A 191 -6.26 0.31 17.81
C GLU A 191 -7.19 1.44 18.26
N ALA A 192 -7.22 2.56 17.53
CA ALA A 192 -8.15 3.65 17.80
C ALA A 192 -9.62 3.20 17.64
N MET A 193 -9.89 2.38 16.61
CA MET A 193 -11.25 1.87 16.34
C MET A 193 -11.71 0.81 17.33
N TYR A 194 -10.85 -0.14 17.69
CA TYR A 194 -11.25 -1.34 18.43
C TYR A 194 -10.74 -1.41 19.87
N GLN A 195 -9.99 -0.40 20.32
CA GLN A 195 -9.45 -0.27 21.68
C GLN A 195 -8.65 -1.51 22.13
N LYS A 196 -7.90 -2.13 21.20
CA LYS A 196 -7.04 -3.28 21.47
C LYS A 196 -5.82 -3.31 20.55
N GLU A 197 -4.72 -3.89 21.01
CA GLU A 197 -3.51 -4.03 20.22
C GLU A 197 -3.67 -5.07 19.10
N PHE A 198 -3.09 -4.76 17.95
CA PHE A 198 -3.07 -5.64 16.78
C PHE A 198 -1.65 -6.09 16.45
N LYS A 199 -1.50 -7.37 16.13
CA LYS A 199 -0.30 -7.92 15.49
C LYS A 199 -0.31 -7.57 14.03
N PHE A 200 0.85 -7.28 13.46
CA PHE A 200 0.97 -6.92 12.04
C PHE A 200 1.93 -7.85 11.31
N SER A 201 1.58 -8.22 10.08
CA SER A 201 2.42 -9.05 9.20
C SER A 201 2.37 -8.54 7.76
N PHE A 202 3.46 -8.74 7.02
CA PHE A 202 3.47 -8.64 5.57
C PHE A 202 3.40 -10.02 4.94
N ILE A 203 2.56 -10.19 3.91
CA ILE A 203 2.58 -11.32 2.99
C ILE A 203 3.29 -10.82 1.74
N VAL A 204 4.50 -11.32 1.49
CA VAL A 204 5.37 -10.83 0.43
C VAL A 204 5.48 -11.87 -0.66
N VAL A 205 5.34 -11.44 -1.93
CA VAL A 205 5.50 -12.32 -3.10
C VAL A 205 6.48 -11.71 -4.10
N GLU A 206 7.39 -12.51 -4.61
CA GLU A 206 8.29 -12.16 -5.71
C GLU A 206 7.53 -12.07 -7.02
N LYS A 207 7.84 -11.05 -7.86
CA LYS A 207 7.19 -10.87 -9.18
C LYS A 207 7.82 -11.72 -10.28
N GLU A 208 8.89 -12.44 -9.99
CA GLU A 208 9.59 -13.31 -10.94
C GLU A 208 9.46 -14.78 -10.51
N PRO A 209 9.38 -15.70 -11.49
CA PRO A 209 9.40 -17.14 -11.19
C PRO A 209 10.63 -17.51 -10.33
N PRO A 210 10.48 -18.37 -9.32
CA PRO A 210 9.30 -19.21 -9.02
C PRO A 210 8.22 -18.54 -8.15
N PHE A 211 8.15 -17.21 -8.08
CA PHE A 211 7.19 -16.44 -7.30
C PHE A 211 7.25 -16.77 -5.80
N GLY A 212 8.45 -16.69 -5.22
CA GLY A 212 8.69 -16.99 -3.81
C GLY A 212 7.76 -16.19 -2.90
N VAL A 213 7.18 -16.86 -1.88
CA VAL A 213 6.28 -16.21 -0.92
C VAL A 213 6.86 -16.35 0.48
N ALA A 214 6.86 -15.25 1.24
CA ALA A 214 7.20 -15.24 2.65
C ALA A 214 6.20 -14.43 3.47
N VAL A 215 6.05 -14.77 4.74
CA VAL A 215 5.23 -14.01 5.69
C VAL A 215 6.13 -13.50 6.80
N HIS A 216 6.21 -12.17 6.94
CA HIS A 216 7.04 -11.50 7.93
C HIS A 216 6.18 -10.79 8.96
N ALA A 217 6.31 -11.17 10.22
CA ALA A 217 5.60 -10.54 11.33
C ALA A 217 6.51 -9.57 12.09
N PHE A 218 5.94 -8.47 12.56
CA PHE A 218 6.60 -7.58 13.51
C PHE A 218 6.58 -8.20 14.91
N SER A 219 7.70 -8.11 15.63
CA SER A 219 7.67 -8.40 17.07
C SER A 219 6.85 -7.33 17.79
N PRO A 220 6.30 -7.61 18.98
CA PRO A 220 5.58 -6.62 19.77
C PRO A 220 6.41 -5.36 20.04
N GLU A 221 7.71 -5.53 20.33
CA GLU A 221 8.65 -4.45 20.61
C GLU A 221 8.87 -3.57 19.38
N LEU A 222 9.11 -4.17 18.21
CA LEU A 222 9.29 -3.45 16.96
C LEU A 222 7.99 -2.72 16.57
N MET A 223 6.84 -3.37 16.70
CA MET A 223 5.55 -2.73 16.42
C MET A 223 5.30 -1.53 17.33
N LYS A 224 5.64 -1.65 18.63
CA LYS A 224 5.58 -0.52 19.57
C LYS A 224 6.45 0.64 19.09
N GLN A 225 7.72 0.38 18.71
CA GLN A 225 8.63 1.41 18.19
C GLN A 225 8.06 2.08 16.93
N CYS A 226 7.49 1.31 16.00
CA CYS A 226 6.85 1.84 14.80
C CYS A 226 5.69 2.77 15.15
N LYS A 227 4.80 2.35 16.05
CA LYS A 227 3.67 3.16 16.51
C LYS A 227 4.12 4.45 17.21
N ASP A 228 5.10 4.37 18.10
CA ASP A 228 5.62 5.53 18.82
C ASP A 228 6.25 6.54 17.86
N LYS A 229 7.04 6.07 16.89
CA LYS A 229 7.63 6.92 15.85
C LYS A 229 6.57 7.58 14.96
N VAL A 230 5.52 6.85 14.60
CA VAL A 230 4.38 7.41 13.83
C VAL A 230 3.65 8.47 14.64
N ARG A 231 3.40 8.27 15.94
CA ARG A 231 2.77 9.28 16.81
C ARG A 231 3.60 10.57 16.88
N LEU A 232 4.92 10.46 17.07
CA LEU A 232 5.82 11.62 17.08
C LEU A 232 5.74 12.40 15.75
N LEU A 233 5.79 11.71 14.62
CA LEU A 233 5.67 12.34 13.31
C LEU A 233 4.29 12.98 13.09
N LEU A 234 3.21 12.37 13.57
CA LEU A 234 1.86 12.94 13.50
C LEU A 234 1.73 14.20 14.35
N THR A 235 2.36 14.22 15.52
CA THR A 235 2.41 15.43 16.37
C THR A 235 3.16 16.56 15.68
N GLU A 236 4.29 16.27 15.06
CA GLU A 236 5.04 17.23 14.24
C GLU A 236 4.21 17.73 13.05
N TYR A 237 3.51 16.80 12.36
CA TYR A 237 2.60 17.14 11.26
C TYR A 237 1.48 18.09 11.72
N SER A 238 0.83 17.80 12.87
CA SER A 238 -0.19 18.68 13.46
C SER A 238 0.34 20.08 13.70
N HIS A 239 1.55 20.18 14.25
CA HIS A 239 2.22 21.47 14.49
C HIS A 239 2.53 22.20 13.16
N CYS A 240 3.07 21.52 12.16
CA CYS A 240 3.34 22.09 10.84
C CYS A 240 2.07 22.61 10.18
N GLN A 241 0.97 21.86 10.29
CA GLN A 241 -0.33 22.23 9.75
C GLN A 241 -0.92 23.46 10.46
N ALA A 242 -0.88 23.48 11.79
CA ALA A 242 -1.43 24.57 12.60
C ALA A 242 -0.71 25.91 12.34
N HIS A 243 0.59 25.88 12.09
CA HIS A 243 1.42 27.07 11.91
C HIS A 243 1.78 27.34 10.44
N ASN A 244 1.32 26.52 9.50
CA ASN A 244 1.73 26.51 8.08
C ASN A 244 3.26 26.59 7.91
N ALA A 245 4.00 25.86 8.75
CA ALA A 245 5.46 25.86 8.81
C ALA A 245 6.05 24.53 8.33
N TRP A 246 6.38 24.47 7.04
CA TRP A 246 6.87 23.28 6.34
C TRP A 246 8.37 23.35 6.12
N ARG A 247 9.15 22.84 7.09
CA ARG A 247 10.62 22.89 7.06
C ARG A 247 11.22 21.89 6.08
N GLY A 248 12.35 22.27 5.45
CA GLY A 248 13.13 21.42 4.58
C GLY A 248 14.04 20.43 5.32
N ILE A 249 14.89 19.73 4.57
CA ILE A 249 15.92 18.86 5.14
C ILE A 249 17.05 19.73 5.65
N ASN A 250 17.33 19.72 6.96
CA ASN A 250 18.49 20.38 7.56
C ASN A 250 18.67 21.84 7.16
N ASP A 251 17.62 22.65 7.19
CA ASP A 251 17.64 24.06 6.78
C ASP A 251 18.72 24.92 7.49
N SER A 252 19.23 24.46 8.62
CA SER A 252 20.17 25.21 9.46
C SER A 252 21.46 24.46 9.81
N VAL A 253 21.69 23.28 9.25
CA VAL A 253 22.84 22.41 9.63
C VAL A 253 23.64 21.99 8.40
N ILE A 254 24.94 22.29 8.40
CA ILE A 254 25.90 21.68 7.49
C ILE A 254 26.30 20.31 8.06
N SER A 255 25.92 19.24 7.38
CA SER A 255 26.33 17.88 7.76
C SER A 255 27.60 17.46 7.03
N SER A 256 28.54 16.86 7.76
CA SER A 256 29.77 16.29 7.16
C SER A 256 29.45 14.91 6.58
N LEU A 257 29.81 14.71 5.32
CA LEU A 257 29.78 13.38 4.71
C LEU A 257 30.91 12.52 5.29
N ARG A 258 30.59 11.29 5.64
CA ARG A 258 31.58 10.26 5.98
C ARG A 258 31.50 9.19 4.88
N ILE A 259 32.64 8.95 4.23
CA ILE A 259 32.82 7.91 3.22
C ILE A 259 33.28 6.64 3.89
#